data_e2b974ced9fb66660163ff1a9f5e9f16
#
_entry.id   e2b974ced9fb66660163ff1a9f5e9f16
#
_cell.length_a   1.000
_cell.length_b   1.000
_cell.length_c   1.000
_cell.angle_alpha   90.00
_cell.angle_beta   90.00
_cell.angle_gamma   90.00
#
_symmetry.space_group_name_H-M   'P 1'
#
loop_
_entity.id
_entity.type
_entity.pdbx_description
1 polymer ?
#
loop_
_entity_poly.entity_id
_entity_poly.type
_entity_poly.pdbx_seq_one_letter_code
_entity_poly.pdbx_strand_id
1 'polypeptide(L)'
;MYKTRLVLIIILLTNFNIFSQAEEQITVNDTINNLSTTNDVVDFFSISLSDDELNDDTSASDNISGLLNSSMDVFYRTAAYEFSSSFFKVRGLDSDNAIVHINGIKMNKLYNGRPQWSNWGGLNDVLRNQELSNGSIPLKYNFGGILGSNNINIRASEYGEGGRITYSSSNRSYSNRLMATYNSGMLEKGWAYSLSIGRRWGNEGYQDASFYDSNSAFLSVQKIFNSKHSLNLAAIYAPNRRGKVSPNTQEVYDLKGIKYNEYWGYQDGEKRNSRVKRVVEPIILLNHDWSIDENSSLETSIGYQFGEMGNSRLD
;
A
#
# COMPACT_ATOMS: atom_id res chain seq x y z
N MET A 1 -28.25 -23.18 21.53
CA MET A 1 -27.25 -23.19 20.42
C MET A 1 -26.30 -21.99 20.37
N TYR A 2 -26.61 -20.81 20.88
CA TYR A 2 -25.71 -19.65 20.90
C TYR A 2 -24.59 -19.72 21.94
N LYS A 3 -24.83 -20.33 23.09
CA LYS A 3 -23.85 -20.45 24.19
C LYS A 3 -22.66 -21.36 23.86
N THR A 4 -22.87 -22.40 23.08
CA THR A 4 -21.78 -23.32 22.63
C THR A 4 -20.86 -22.74 21.61
N ARG A 5 -21.33 -21.82 20.75
CA ARG A 5 -20.48 -21.13 19.75
C ARG A 5 -19.58 -20.04 20.36
N LEU A 6 -20.08 -19.39 21.45
CA LEU A 6 -19.28 -18.38 22.16
C LEU A 6 -18.12 -19.02 22.93
N VAL A 7 -18.32 -20.20 23.51
CA VAL A 7 -17.27 -20.95 24.20
C VAL A 7 -16.20 -21.45 23.27
N LEU A 8 -16.55 -21.83 22.04
CA LEU A 8 -15.55 -22.24 21.01
C LEU A 8 -14.67 -21.10 20.56
N ILE A 9 -15.21 -19.88 20.44
CA ILE A 9 -14.44 -18.67 20.09
C ILE A 9 -13.48 -18.28 21.22
N ILE A 10 -13.91 -18.42 22.48
CA ILE A 10 -13.06 -18.13 23.65
C ILE A 10 -11.94 -19.17 23.79
N ILE A 11 -12.17 -20.43 23.48
CA ILE A 11 -11.14 -21.49 23.52
C ILE A 11 -10.11 -21.30 22.40
N LEU A 12 -10.50 -20.76 21.24
CA LEU A 12 -9.57 -20.42 20.16
C LEU A 12 -8.66 -19.22 20.51
N LEU A 13 -9.10 -18.33 21.40
CA LEU A 13 -8.33 -17.15 21.83
C LEU A 13 -7.33 -17.42 22.96
N THR A 14 -7.45 -18.54 23.67
CA THR A 14 -6.61 -18.84 24.84
C THR A 14 -5.32 -19.60 24.53
N ASN A 15 -5.07 -19.99 23.27
CA ASN A 15 -3.87 -20.74 22.88
C ASN A 15 -2.79 -19.90 22.20
N PHE A 16 -2.86 -18.57 22.23
CA PHE A 16 -1.78 -17.73 21.74
C PHE A 16 -0.76 -17.50 22.86
N ASN A 17 0.35 -18.21 22.80
CA ASN A 17 1.55 -17.86 23.56
C ASN A 17 2.11 -16.56 23.00
N ILE A 18 1.97 -15.47 23.74
CA ILE A 18 2.58 -14.18 23.45
C ILE A 18 4.07 -14.32 23.84
N PHE A 19 4.93 -14.58 22.87
CA PHE A 19 6.36 -14.40 23.05
C PHE A 19 6.66 -12.90 22.92
N SER A 20 6.98 -12.28 24.06
CA SER A 20 7.62 -10.97 24.10
C SER A 20 9.04 -11.14 23.57
N GLN A 21 9.33 -10.58 22.40
CA GLN A 21 10.71 -10.48 21.92
C GLN A 21 11.44 -9.39 22.70
N ALA A 22 12.53 -9.76 23.35
CA ALA A 22 13.48 -8.81 23.90
C ALA A 22 14.20 -8.09 22.74
N GLU A 23 14.32 -6.77 22.86
CA GLU A 23 15.12 -5.95 21.93
C GLU A 23 16.59 -6.37 22.02
N GLU A 24 17.09 -7.00 20.99
CA GLU A 24 18.52 -7.17 20.77
C GLU A 24 19.06 -5.91 20.09
N GLN A 25 19.86 -5.14 20.81
CA GLN A 25 20.55 -3.98 20.24
C GLN A 25 21.56 -4.47 19.19
N ILE A 26 21.27 -4.19 17.93
CA ILE A 26 22.21 -4.38 16.84
C ILE A 26 23.22 -3.23 16.87
N THR A 27 24.43 -3.53 17.31
CA THR A 27 25.58 -2.63 17.16
C THR A 27 25.94 -2.58 15.66
N VAL A 28 25.82 -1.40 15.08
CA VAL A 28 26.28 -1.11 13.72
C VAL A 28 27.82 -1.16 13.75
N ASN A 29 28.40 -2.21 13.22
CA ASN A 29 29.83 -2.25 12.89
C ASN A 29 29.99 -1.77 11.44
N ASP A 30 30.56 -0.58 11.30
CA ASP A 30 31.12 -0.08 10.06
C ASP A 30 32.16 -1.06 9.50
N THR A 31 31.83 -1.68 8.38
CA THR A 31 32.83 -2.32 7.56
C THR A 31 32.62 -1.90 6.11
N ILE A 32 33.16 -0.74 5.77
CA ILE A 32 33.47 -0.37 4.39
C ILE A 32 34.72 -1.14 4.00
N ASN A 33 34.58 -2.25 3.32
CA ASN A 33 35.61 -2.79 2.44
C ASN A 33 35.05 -3.90 1.55
N ASN A 34 35.13 -3.62 0.29
CA ASN A 34 35.18 -4.45 -0.91
C ASN A 34 34.09 -4.12 -1.93
N LEU A 35 34.37 -3.09 -2.70
CA LEU A 35 33.77 -2.85 -4.00
C LEU A 35 34.28 -3.91 -4.98
N SER A 36 33.47 -4.85 -5.35
CA SER A 36 33.71 -5.64 -6.56
C SER A 36 32.40 -6.16 -7.15
N THR A 37 32.18 -5.75 -8.37
CA THR A 37 31.25 -6.20 -9.40
C THR A 37 30.00 -5.34 -9.62
N THR A 38 29.66 -5.21 -10.90
CA THR A 38 28.62 -4.36 -11.49
C THR A 38 27.19 -4.57 -10.97
N ASN A 39 26.94 -5.57 -10.15
CA ASN A 39 25.66 -5.81 -9.49
C ASN A 39 25.48 -4.92 -8.26
N ASP A 40 26.58 -4.51 -7.60
CA ASP A 40 26.52 -3.69 -6.39
C ASP A 40 26.11 -2.22 -6.68
N VAL A 41 26.26 -1.75 -7.93
CA VAL A 41 25.89 -0.38 -8.31
C VAL A 41 24.36 -0.22 -8.39
N VAL A 42 23.64 -1.27 -8.72
CA VAL A 42 22.16 -1.25 -8.75
C VAL A 42 21.59 -1.26 -7.33
N ASP A 43 22.19 -2.02 -6.42
CA ASP A 43 21.79 -2.06 -5.02
C ASP A 43 22.07 -0.75 -4.26
N PHE A 44 23.11 0.01 -4.67
CA PHE A 44 23.43 1.29 -4.03
C PHE A 44 22.38 2.38 -4.29
N PHE A 45 21.58 2.25 -5.33
CA PHE A 45 20.51 3.18 -5.71
C PHE A 45 19.10 2.64 -5.45
N SER A 46 18.95 1.39 -5.04
CA SER A 46 17.69 0.83 -4.56
C SER A 46 17.55 1.11 -3.08
N ILE A 47 16.40 1.64 -2.70
CA ILE A 47 16.08 1.95 -1.29
C ILE A 47 14.96 1.02 -0.88
N SER A 48 15.24 0.13 0.08
CA SER A 48 14.20 -0.64 0.75
C SER A 48 13.68 0.15 1.95
N LEU A 49 12.38 0.34 2.02
CA LEU A 49 11.74 1.05 3.13
C LEU A 49 11.40 0.08 4.26
N SER A 50 11.73 0.47 5.48
CA SER A 50 11.38 -0.27 6.68
C SER A 50 9.92 -0.08 7.09
N ASP A 51 9.44 -0.95 7.96
CA ASP A 51 8.08 -0.98 8.47
C ASP A 51 7.60 0.34 9.09
N ASP A 52 8.48 1.06 9.76
CA ASP A 52 8.15 2.31 10.45
C ASP A 52 7.93 3.47 9.49
N GLU A 53 8.54 3.42 8.31
CA GLU A 53 8.43 4.47 7.29
C GLU A 53 7.15 4.37 6.46
N LEU A 54 6.51 3.20 6.42
CA LEU A 54 5.27 2.95 5.70
C LEU A 54 4.02 2.97 6.58
N ASN A 55 4.16 3.17 7.89
CA ASN A 55 3.04 3.17 8.83
C ASN A 55 2.13 4.41 8.70
N ASP A 56 2.54 5.40 7.96
CA ASP A 56 1.73 6.59 7.71
C ASP A 56 0.82 6.38 6.50
N ASP A 57 -0.35 5.78 6.74
CA ASP A 57 -1.35 5.50 5.71
C ASP A 57 -2.09 6.79 5.30
N THR A 58 -1.42 7.61 4.52
CA THR A 58 -1.97 8.84 3.93
C THR A 58 -2.70 8.57 2.62
N SER A 59 -3.06 7.33 2.35
CA SER A 59 -3.75 6.88 1.12
C SER A 59 -5.12 7.53 0.86
N ALA A 60 -5.43 8.59 1.58
CA ALA A 60 -6.65 9.37 1.36
C ALA A 60 -6.60 10.22 0.10
N SER A 61 -5.45 10.64 -0.35
CA SER A 61 -5.35 11.36 -1.60
C SER A 61 -5.11 10.42 -2.77
N ASP A 62 -5.77 10.69 -3.84
CA ASP A 62 -5.88 9.80 -4.98
C ASP A 62 -4.57 9.53 -5.73
N ASN A 63 -3.50 10.30 -5.50
CA ASN A 63 -2.49 10.32 -6.53
C ASN A 63 -1.04 10.51 -6.10
N ILE A 64 -0.75 11.10 -4.95
CA ILE A 64 0.61 11.61 -4.72
C ILE A 64 1.18 11.15 -3.39
N SER A 65 0.35 10.98 -2.37
CA SER A 65 0.84 10.66 -1.03
C SER A 65 1.64 9.35 -0.97
N GLY A 66 1.21 8.32 -1.69
CA GLY A 66 1.97 7.07 -1.77
C GLY A 66 3.37 7.26 -2.37
N LEU A 67 3.49 8.06 -3.44
CA LEU A 67 4.78 8.39 -4.02
C LEU A 67 5.62 9.29 -3.10
N LEU A 68 5.00 10.25 -2.44
CA LEU A 68 5.68 11.13 -1.49
C LEU A 68 6.15 10.38 -0.25
N ASN A 69 5.34 9.49 0.29
CA ASN A 69 5.69 8.65 1.44
C ASN A 69 6.80 7.65 1.12
N SER A 70 6.88 7.17 -0.11
CA SER A 70 7.95 6.29 -0.55
C SER A 70 9.28 7.01 -0.80
N SER A 71 9.28 8.35 -0.81
CA SER A 71 10.51 9.13 -0.99
C SER A 71 11.32 9.18 0.30
N MET A 72 12.64 9.02 0.19
CA MET A 72 13.60 9.27 1.30
C MET A 72 13.88 10.76 1.50
N ASP A 73 13.43 11.62 0.61
CA ASP A 73 13.57 13.08 0.74
C ASP A 73 12.67 13.61 1.87
N VAL A 74 13.27 14.27 2.85
CA VAL A 74 12.58 14.80 4.05
C VAL A 74 11.48 15.79 3.67
N PHE A 75 11.70 16.60 2.63
CA PHE A 75 10.69 17.55 2.15
C PHE A 75 9.46 16.83 1.61
N TYR A 76 9.65 15.80 0.79
CA TYR A 76 8.52 15.04 0.22
C TYR A 76 7.80 14.23 1.30
N ARG A 77 8.49 13.63 2.25
CA ARG A 77 7.87 12.95 3.39
C ARG A 77 7.04 13.91 4.24
N THR A 78 7.56 15.11 4.48
CA THR A 78 6.81 16.15 5.22
C THR A 78 5.59 16.62 4.42
N ALA A 79 5.72 16.80 3.10
CA ALA A 79 4.61 17.16 2.23
C ALA A 79 3.56 16.06 2.10
N ALA A 80 3.93 14.79 2.32
CA ALA A 80 3.00 13.67 2.35
C ALA A 80 2.18 13.61 3.64
N TYR A 81 2.61 14.30 4.70
CA TYR A 81 1.86 14.37 5.95
C TYR A 81 0.69 15.34 5.80
N GLU A 82 -0.51 14.80 5.71
CA GLU A 82 -1.72 15.58 5.49
C GLU A 82 -2.89 15.07 6.32
N PHE A 83 -3.80 15.96 6.67
CA PHE A 83 -5.04 15.61 7.37
C PHE A 83 -6.16 15.15 6.43
N SER A 84 -6.04 15.44 5.15
CA SER A 84 -7.02 15.13 4.11
C SER A 84 -6.36 14.94 2.75
N SER A 85 -7.10 15.14 1.66
CA SER A 85 -6.59 14.99 0.29
C SER A 85 -5.51 16.03 -0.02
N SER A 86 -4.37 15.58 -0.56
CA SER A 86 -3.30 16.45 -1.02
C SER A 86 -3.41 16.71 -2.53
N PHE A 87 -3.15 17.95 -2.91
CA PHE A 87 -3.07 18.40 -4.30
C PHE A 87 -1.63 18.76 -4.70
N PHE A 88 -0.67 18.32 -3.91
CA PHE A 88 0.74 18.58 -4.14
C PHE A 88 1.26 17.84 -5.37
N LYS A 89 2.04 18.54 -6.19
CA LYS A 89 2.72 17.99 -7.37
C LYS A 89 4.21 17.90 -7.10
N VAL A 90 4.78 16.72 -7.19
CA VAL A 90 6.22 16.52 -7.04
C VAL A 90 6.95 17.21 -8.18
N ARG A 91 7.83 18.17 -7.85
CA ARG A 91 8.55 18.99 -8.86
C ARG A 91 7.62 19.63 -9.91
N GLY A 92 6.37 19.94 -9.55
CA GLY A 92 5.37 20.49 -10.46
C GLY A 92 4.77 19.48 -11.44
N LEU A 93 5.15 18.19 -11.38
CA LEU A 93 4.72 17.15 -12.32
C LEU A 93 3.57 16.33 -11.75
N ASP A 94 2.75 15.82 -12.64
CA ASP A 94 1.65 14.90 -12.30
C ASP A 94 2.16 13.47 -12.04
N SER A 95 1.40 12.69 -11.28
CA SER A 95 1.75 11.33 -10.87
C SER A 95 1.83 10.30 -12.02
N ASP A 96 1.40 10.64 -13.23
CA ASP A 96 1.59 9.85 -14.45
C ASP A 96 3.07 9.77 -14.88
N ASN A 97 3.91 10.68 -14.38
CA ASN A 97 5.36 10.67 -14.58
C ASN A 97 6.12 9.74 -13.61
N ALA A 98 5.41 9.12 -12.67
CA ALA A 98 5.95 8.10 -11.78
C ALA A 98 5.54 6.69 -12.27
N ILE A 99 6.43 5.72 -12.12
CA ILE A 99 6.18 4.33 -12.53
C ILE A 99 6.03 3.46 -11.29
N VAL A 100 4.92 2.72 -11.20
CA VAL A 100 4.66 1.79 -10.10
C VAL A 100 4.48 0.39 -10.64
N HIS A 101 5.21 -0.55 -10.06
CA HIS A 101 5.07 -1.99 -10.33
C HIS A 101 4.64 -2.72 -9.07
N ILE A 102 3.93 -3.81 -9.25
CA ILE A 102 3.74 -4.86 -8.23
C ILE A 102 4.22 -6.17 -8.84
N ASN A 103 5.21 -6.79 -8.22
CA ASN A 103 5.87 -7.99 -8.74
C ASN A 103 6.29 -7.85 -10.22
N GLY A 104 6.82 -6.69 -10.61
CA GLY A 104 7.26 -6.40 -11.96
C GLY A 104 6.14 -6.01 -12.95
N ILE A 105 4.87 -6.10 -12.57
CA ILE A 105 3.74 -5.72 -13.43
C ILE A 105 3.40 -4.25 -13.21
N LYS A 106 3.38 -3.46 -14.29
CA LYS A 106 3.08 -2.03 -14.24
C LYS A 106 1.62 -1.78 -13.81
N MET A 107 1.44 -1.01 -12.75
CA MET A 107 0.13 -0.68 -12.16
C MET A 107 -0.45 0.66 -12.61
N ASN A 108 0.29 1.43 -13.40
CA ASN A 108 -0.22 2.68 -13.97
C ASN A 108 -1.38 2.38 -14.94
N LYS A 109 -2.47 3.10 -14.80
CA LYS A 109 -3.66 2.93 -15.65
C LYS A 109 -3.36 3.31 -17.09
N LEU A 110 -3.80 2.51 -18.05
CA LEU A 110 -3.55 2.74 -19.48
C LEU A 110 -4.20 4.03 -20.01
N TYR A 111 -5.35 4.44 -19.46
CA TYR A 111 -6.12 5.59 -19.95
C TYR A 111 -5.59 6.95 -19.46
N ASN A 112 -4.85 7.01 -18.34
CA ASN A 112 -4.35 8.27 -17.79
C ASN A 112 -2.91 8.21 -17.27
N GLY A 113 -2.24 7.07 -17.38
CA GLY A 113 -0.86 6.90 -16.95
C GLY A 113 -0.63 6.91 -15.43
N ARG A 114 -1.67 7.06 -14.60
CA ARG A 114 -1.54 7.26 -13.16
C ARG A 114 -1.72 5.96 -12.38
N PRO A 115 -0.91 5.72 -11.33
CA PRO A 115 -1.18 4.62 -10.42
C PRO A 115 -2.43 4.92 -9.57
N GLN A 116 -3.29 3.94 -9.40
CA GLN A 116 -4.47 4.05 -8.53
C GLN A 116 -4.16 3.43 -7.17
N TRP A 117 -3.54 4.19 -6.28
CA TRP A 117 -3.07 3.74 -4.96
C TRP A 117 -4.16 3.11 -4.08
N SER A 118 -5.40 3.56 -4.23
CA SER A 118 -6.52 3.00 -3.47
C SER A 118 -6.82 1.54 -3.77
N ASN A 119 -6.32 1.00 -4.90
CA ASN A 119 -6.54 -0.40 -5.29
C ASN A 119 -5.80 -1.40 -4.38
N TRP A 120 -4.79 -0.94 -3.66
CA TRP A 120 -4.05 -1.71 -2.65
C TRP A 120 -3.95 -0.98 -1.31
N GLY A 121 -4.78 0.04 -1.11
CA GLY A 121 -4.79 0.82 0.12
C GLY A 121 -5.24 0.02 1.34
N GLY A 122 -4.63 0.31 2.49
CA GLY A 122 -4.94 -0.35 3.77
C GLY A 122 -4.27 -1.71 3.98
N LEU A 123 -3.30 -2.06 3.16
CA LEU A 123 -2.53 -3.31 3.19
C LEU A 123 -1.06 -3.05 3.56
N ASN A 124 -0.80 -2.06 4.41
CA ASN A 124 0.55 -1.60 4.71
C ASN A 124 1.51 -2.72 5.10
N ASP A 125 1.06 -3.69 5.90
CA ASP A 125 1.92 -4.77 6.37
C ASP A 125 2.48 -5.65 5.25
N VAL A 126 1.79 -5.77 4.13
CA VAL A 126 2.20 -6.60 3.01
C VAL A 126 2.76 -5.81 1.81
N LEU A 127 2.75 -4.48 1.88
CA LEU A 127 3.29 -3.62 0.84
C LEU A 127 4.65 -2.99 1.22
N ARG A 128 5.34 -3.55 2.18
CA ARG A 128 6.58 -3.00 2.75
C ARG A 128 7.80 -3.20 1.88
N ASN A 129 7.88 -4.35 1.22
CA ASN A 129 9.03 -4.69 0.40
C ASN A 129 9.00 -3.89 -0.89
N GLN A 130 9.63 -2.72 -0.87
CA GLN A 130 9.61 -1.77 -1.98
C GLN A 130 11.04 -1.48 -2.44
N GLU A 131 11.23 -1.56 -3.75
CA GLU A 131 12.44 -1.12 -4.43
C GLU A 131 12.14 0.22 -5.09
N LEU A 132 12.86 1.25 -4.67
CA LEU A 132 12.66 2.62 -5.14
C LEU A 132 13.85 3.10 -5.94
N SER A 133 13.60 3.75 -7.07
CA SER A 133 14.61 4.52 -7.79
C SER A 133 14.15 5.95 -8.02
N ASN A 134 15.08 6.89 -7.98
CA ASN A 134 14.82 8.30 -8.20
C ASN A 134 15.21 8.72 -9.61
N GLY A 135 14.33 9.51 -10.25
CA GLY A 135 14.59 10.04 -11.59
C GLY A 135 14.74 8.93 -12.64
N SER A 136 15.72 9.06 -13.53
CA SER A 136 15.97 8.12 -14.61
C SER A 136 16.89 6.95 -14.24
N ILE A 137 17.07 6.67 -12.96
CA ILE A 137 17.81 5.47 -12.50
C ILE A 137 16.95 4.23 -12.78
N PRO A 138 17.47 3.25 -13.52
CA PRO A 138 16.69 2.07 -13.87
C PRO A 138 16.44 1.18 -12.66
N LEU A 139 15.29 0.52 -12.62
CA LEU A 139 15.02 -0.67 -11.82
C LEU A 139 15.00 -1.90 -12.69
N LYS A 140 14.96 -3.08 -12.09
CA LYS A 140 14.92 -4.36 -12.78
C LYS A 140 13.86 -4.42 -13.91
N TYR A 141 12.73 -3.76 -13.74
CA TYR A 141 11.58 -3.84 -14.64
C TYR A 141 11.36 -2.61 -15.54
N ASN A 142 12.19 -1.57 -15.42
CA ASN A 142 12.05 -0.37 -16.20
C ASN A 142 13.36 0.44 -16.30
N PHE A 143 13.41 1.38 -17.24
CA PHE A 143 14.57 2.26 -17.48
C PHE A 143 14.53 3.55 -16.64
N GLY A 144 13.69 3.60 -15.60
CA GLY A 144 13.48 4.79 -14.81
C GLY A 144 12.33 5.66 -15.31
N GLY A 145 12.04 6.73 -14.60
CA GLY A 145 11.01 7.71 -14.90
C GLY A 145 11.34 9.07 -14.31
N ILE A 146 10.73 10.14 -14.79
CA ILE A 146 11.05 11.52 -14.36
C ILE A 146 10.85 11.68 -12.84
N LEU A 147 9.79 11.10 -12.29
CA LEU A 147 9.49 11.09 -10.84
C LEU A 147 9.97 9.82 -10.12
N GLY A 148 10.78 9.01 -10.82
CA GLY A 148 11.26 7.74 -10.27
C GLY A 148 10.33 6.57 -10.51
N SER A 149 10.73 5.44 -9.96
CA SER A 149 10.04 4.15 -10.08
C SER A 149 9.96 3.47 -8.73
N ASN A 150 8.89 2.71 -8.53
CA ASN A 150 8.69 1.88 -7.36
C ASN A 150 8.25 0.48 -7.80
N ASN A 151 8.89 -0.56 -7.29
CA ASN A 151 8.45 -1.94 -7.42
C ASN A 151 8.12 -2.51 -6.04
N ILE A 152 6.89 -2.91 -5.84
CA ILE A 152 6.39 -3.51 -4.61
C ILE A 152 6.45 -5.03 -4.77
N ASN A 153 7.29 -5.68 -3.97
CA ASN A 153 7.40 -7.15 -3.99
C ASN A 153 6.44 -7.75 -2.96
N ILE A 154 5.42 -8.46 -3.46
CA ILE A 154 4.38 -9.11 -2.64
C ILE A 154 4.44 -10.64 -2.73
N ARG A 155 5.59 -11.21 -3.08
CA ARG A 155 5.79 -12.65 -3.06
C ARG A 155 5.74 -13.17 -1.62
N ALA A 156 5.06 -14.29 -1.40
CA ALA A 156 4.85 -14.82 -0.05
C ALA A 156 6.13 -15.21 0.69
N SER A 157 7.19 -15.57 -0.05
CA SER A 157 8.51 -15.89 0.53
C SER A 157 9.26 -14.70 1.13
N GLU A 158 8.90 -13.49 0.74
CA GLU A 158 9.56 -12.26 1.17
C GLU A 158 9.14 -11.80 2.59
N TYR A 159 8.11 -12.44 3.15
CA TYR A 159 7.65 -12.11 4.49
C TYR A 159 8.21 -13.08 5.53
N GLY A 160 8.74 -12.53 6.61
CA GLY A 160 9.10 -13.30 7.80
C GLY A 160 7.86 -13.96 8.43
N GLU A 161 8.05 -15.11 9.09
CA GLU A 161 6.99 -15.78 9.83
C GLU A 161 6.44 -14.91 10.95
N GLY A 162 5.13 -14.82 11.06
CA GLY A 162 4.49 -14.13 12.17
C GLY A 162 3.10 -13.62 11.88
N GLY A 163 2.46 -13.13 12.92
CA GLY A 163 1.14 -12.50 12.86
C GLY A 163 1.14 -11.13 13.53
N ARG A 164 0.37 -10.19 12.97
CA ARG A 164 0.23 -8.85 13.53
C ARG A 164 -1.24 -8.40 13.47
N ILE A 165 -1.70 -7.81 14.57
CA ILE A 165 -2.98 -7.12 14.61
C ILE A 165 -2.71 -5.68 15.01
N THR A 166 -3.20 -4.75 14.22
CA THR A 166 -3.01 -3.31 14.43
C THR A 166 -4.35 -2.60 14.48
N TYR A 167 -4.57 -1.81 15.52
CA TYR A 167 -5.65 -0.84 15.56
C TYR A 167 -5.06 0.56 15.69
N SER A 168 -5.57 1.49 14.89
CA SER A 168 -5.20 2.89 15.01
C SER A 168 -6.42 3.80 14.89
N SER A 169 -6.39 4.90 15.62
CA SER A 169 -7.37 5.98 15.53
C SER A 169 -6.68 7.25 15.09
N SER A 170 -7.30 7.99 14.18
CA SER A 170 -6.75 9.23 13.68
C SER A 170 -7.87 10.25 13.40
N ASN A 171 -7.49 11.51 13.25
CA ASN A 171 -8.41 12.60 12.87
C ASN A 171 -8.21 13.03 11.40
N ARG A 172 -7.70 12.14 10.56
CA ARG A 172 -7.43 12.40 9.15
C ARG A 172 -8.64 12.08 8.28
N SER A 173 -8.43 11.43 7.15
CA SER A 173 -9.48 11.04 6.21
C SER A 173 -10.43 9.98 6.76
N TYR A 174 -9.94 9.14 7.66
CA TYR A 174 -10.74 8.16 8.41
C TYR A 174 -10.43 8.25 9.90
N SER A 175 -11.37 7.81 10.73
CA SER A 175 -11.22 7.88 12.17
C SER A 175 -10.64 6.62 12.78
N ASN A 176 -10.83 5.48 12.14
CA ASN A 176 -10.43 4.19 12.67
C ASN A 176 -9.86 3.28 11.58
N ARG A 177 -8.85 2.51 11.95
CA ARG A 177 -8.27 1.43 11.16
C ARG A 177 -8.06 0.21 12.02
N LEU A 178 -8.47 -0.95 11.50
CA LEU A 178 -8.14 -2.27 12.03
C LEU A 178 -7.51 -3.09 10.92
N MET A 179 -6.39 -3.72 11.20
CA MET A 179 -5.68 -4.59 10.25
C MET A 179 -5.19 -5.83 10.97
N ALA A 180 -5.28 -6.98 10.32
CA ALA A 180 -4.72 -8.24 10.78
C ALA A 180 -3.97 -8.90 9.63
N THR A 181 -2.72 -9.30 9.89
CA THR A 181 -1.85 -9.93 8.91
C THR A 181 -1.25 -11.19 9.50
N TYR A 182 -1.11 -12.23 8.70
CA TYR A 182 -0.42 -13.45 9.04
C TYR A 182 0.44 -13.92 7.89
N ASN A 183 1.70 -14.23 8.17
CA ASN A 183 2.68 -14.75 7.24
C ASN A 183 3.21 -16.10 7.75
N SER A 184 3.23 -17.10 6.90
CA SER A 184 3.75 -18.42 7.28
C SER A 184 5.28 -18.50 7.32
N GLY A 185 5.97 -17.52 6.75
CA GLY A 185 7.36 -17.70 6.35
C GLY A 185 7.51 -18.83 5.32
N MET A 186 8.74 -19.25 5.09
CA MET A 186 9.02 -20.39 4.20
C MET A 186 8.83 -21.69 4.97
N LEU A 187 7.82 -22.47 4.59
CA LEU A 187 7.51 -23.76 5.17
C LEU A 187 8.33 -24.90 4.54
N GLU A 188 8.36 -26.03 5.22
CA GLU A 188 8.86 -27.27 4.65
C GLU A 188 8.20 -27.56 3.29
N LYS A 189 8.90 -28.22 2.40
CA LYS A 189 8.46 -28.51 1.03
C LYS A 189 8.28 -27.26 0.14
N GLY A 190 8.81 -26.09 0.54
CA GLY A 190 8.88 -24.90 -0.30
C GLY A 190 7.54 -24.19 -0.50
N TRP A 191 6.63 -24.23 0.45
CA TRP A 191 5.42 -23.40 0.47
C TRP A 191 5.62 -22.16 1.31
N ALA A 192 5.03 -21.05 0.89
CA ALA A 192 4.84 -19.85 1.69
C ALA A 192 3.46 -19.26 1.42
N TYR A 193 2.83 -18.67 2.42
CA TYR A 193 1.60 -17.92 2.24
C TYR A 193 1.55 -16.70 3.17
N SER A 194 0.88 -15.66 2.69
CA SER A 194 0.63 -14.42 3.41
C SER A 194 -0.82 -14.01 3.25
N LEU A 195 -1.44 -13.63 4.33
CA LEU A 195 -2.83 -13.18 4.42
C LEU A 195 -2.88 -11.85 5.15
N SER A 196 -3.63 -10.88 4.62
CA SER A 196 -3.93 -9.65 5.34
C SER A 196 -5.35 -9.22 5.09
N ILE A 197 -6.01 -8.76 6.14
CA ILE A 197 -7.34 -8.15 6.08
C ILE A 197 -7.32 -6.81 6.80
N GLY A 198 -8.04 -5.84 6.28
CA GLY A 198 -8.09 -4.50 6.86
C GLY A 198 -9.46 -3.86 6.74
N ARG A 199 -9.76 -2.97 7.67
CA ARG A 199 -10.95 -2.13 7.68
C ARG A 199 -10.53 -0.72 8.05
N ARG A 200 -10.92 0.28 7.24
CA ARG A 200 -10.75 1.71 7.54
C ARG A 200 -12.11 2.37 7.42
N TRP A 201 -12.48 3.13 8.45
CA TRP A 201 -13.79 3.78 8.45
C TRP A 201 -13.80 5.07 9.25
N GLY A 202 -14.71 5.95 8.89
CA GLY A 202 -15.03 7.17 9.58
C GLY A 202 -16.29 7.79 8.99
N ASN A 203 -17.21 8.20 9.83
CA ASN A 203 -18.43 8.88 9.39
C ASN A 203 -18.09 10.29 8.90
N GLU A 204 -17.05 10.88 9.47
CA GLU A 204 -16.49 12.18 9.07
C GLU A 204 -14.98 12.15 9.33
N GLY A 205 -14.20 12.67 8.39
CA GLY A 205 -12.78 12.89 8.54
C GLY A 205 -12.47 14.26 9.11
N TYR A 206 -11.26 14.77 8.84
CA TYR A 206 -10.86 16.11 9.29
C TYR A 206 -11.72 17.23 8.70
N GLN A 207 -12.08 17.10 7.43
CA GLN A 207 -12.93 18.08 6.74
C GLN A 207 -14.40 17.64 6.74
N ASP A 208 -15.29 18.63 6.73
CA ASP A 208 -16.73 18.44 6.84
C ASP A 208 -17.28 17.47 5.78
N ALA A 209 -18.10 16.53 6.22
CA ALA A 209 -18.77 15.50 5.42
C ALA A 209 -17.83 14.60 4.57
N SER A 210 -16.56 14.56 4.90
CA SER A 210 -15.61 13.62 4.30
C SER A 210 -15.68 12.27 5.02
N PHE A 211 -16.60 11.41 4.65
CA PHE A 211 -16.68 10.05 5.19
C PHE A 211 -15.71 9.11 4.45
N TYR A 212 -15.32 8.03 5.11
CA TYR A 212 -14.47 6.99 4.55
C TYR A 212 -14.97 5.60 4.94
N ASP A 213 -15.05 4.72 3.96
CA ASP A 213 -15.47 3.34 4.13
C ASP A 213 -14.67 2.44 3.20
N SER A 214 -13.78 1.63 3.75
CA SER A 214 -12.90 0.75 2.98
C SER A 214 -12.66 -0.55 3.71
N ASN A 215 -12.72 -1.64 2.95
CA ASN A 215 -12.20 -2.94 3.35
C ASN A 215 -10.97 -3.25 2.50
N SER A 216 -10.10 -4.09 2.99
CA SER A 216 -8.98 -4.61 2.23
C SER A 216 -8.74 -6.07 2.56
N ALA A 217 -8.38 -6.84 1.54
CA ALA A 217 -7.99 -8.23 1.67
C ALA A 217 -6.83 -8.51 0.73
N PHE A 218 -5.89 -9.28 1.21
CA PHE A 218 -4.70 -9.71 0.49
C PHE A 218 -4.47 -11.19 0.73
N LEU A 219 -4.09 -11.89 -0.31
CA LEU A 219 -3.62 -13.28 -0.29
C LEU A 219 -2.41 -13.37 -1.20
N SER A 220 -1.32 -13.95 -0.72
CA SER A 220 -0.21 -14.40 -1.54
C SER A 220 0.13 -15.84 -1.18
N VAL A 221 0.29 -16.69 -2.18
CA VAL A 221 0.68 -18.09 -2.03
C VAL A 221 1.80 -18.37 -3.00
N GLN A 222 2.91 -18.89 -2.50
CA GLN A 222 4.08 -19.22 -3.29
C GLN A 222 4.47 -20.66 -3.10
N LYS A 223 4.89 -21.28 -4.20
CA LYS A 223 5.49 -22.62 -4.23
C LYS A 223 6.84 -22.56 -4.90
N ILE A 224 7.87 -22.92 -4.18
CA ILE A 224 9.19 -23.24 -4.72
C ILE A 224 9.21 -24.73 -5.01
N PHE A 225 9.28 -25.12 -6.28
CA PHE A 225 9.25 -26.53 -6.70
C PHE A 225 10.63 -27.16 -6.54
N ASN A 226 11.66 -26.41 -6.89
CA ASN A 226 13.05 -26.79 -6.82
C ASN A 226 13.95 -25.54 -6.88
N SER A 227 15.26 -25.69 -6.97
CA SER A 227 16.19 -24.57 -7.07
C SER A 227 16.04 -23.71 -8.34
N LYS A 228 15.27 -24.17 -9.32
CA LYS A 228 15.11 -23.48 -10.62
C LYS A 228 13.75 -22.85 -10.82
N HIS A 229 12.70 -23.35 -10.19
CA HIS A 229 11.34 -22.91 -10.47
C HIS A 229 10.58 -22.51 -9.22
N SER A 230 9.99 -21.32 -9.24
CA SER A 230 8.99 -20.89 -8.27
C SER A 230 7.75 -20.31 -8.97
N LEU A 231 6.61 -20.44 -8.32
CA LEU A 231 5.34 -19.89 -8.76
C LEU A 231 4.69 -19.14 -7.59
N ASN A 232 4.28 -17.90 -7.82
CA ASN A 232 3.55 -17.10 -6.85
C ASN A 232 2.22 -16.63 -7.43
N LEU A 233 1.15 -16.86 -6.70
CA LEU A 233 -0.18 -16.30 -6.95
C LEU A 233 -0.49 -15.26 -5.87
N ALA A 234 -0.80 -14.03 -6.27
CA ALA A 234 -1.23 -12.99 -5.36
C ALA A 234 -2.58 -12.40 -5.78
N ALA A 235 -3.40 -12.06 -4.81
CA ALA A 235 -4.69 -11.42 -5.01
C ALA A 235 -4.86 -10.24 -4.03
N ILE A 236 -5.33 -9.12 -4.55
CA ILE A 236 -5.61 -7.89 -3.80
C ILE A 236 -7.07 -7.49 -4.05
N TYR A 237 -7.79 -7.20 -2.98
CA TYR A 237 -9.15 -6.67 -3.02
C TYR A 237 -9.30 -5.55 -2.00
N ALA A 238 -9.38 -4.30 -2.46
CA ALA A 238 -9.43 -3.12 -1.60
C ALA A 238 -10.54 -2.15 -2.00
N PRO A 239 -11.83 -2.58 -1.91
CA PRO A 239 -12.95 -1.69 -2.21
C PRO A 239 -12.97 -0.52 -1.23
N ASN A 240 -13.19 0.68 -1.78
CA ASN A 240 -13.35 1.87 -0.97
C ASN A 240 -14.44 2.79 -1.51
N ARG A 241 -15.08 3.48 -0.58
CA ARG A 241 -16.08 4.51 -0.83
C ARG A 241 -15.82 5.69 0.11
N ARG A 242 -15.72 6.89 -0.45
CA ARG A 242 -15.41 8.09 0.34
C ARG A 242 -16.08 9.34 -0.18
N GLY A 243 -16.39 10.25 0.73
CA GLY A 243 -16.77 11.61 0.41
C GLY A 243 -15.54 12.41 -0.01
N LYS A 244 -15.62 13.10 -1.16
CA LYS A 244 -14.51 13.94 -1.64
C LYS A 244 -14.45 15.25 -0.89
N VAL A 245 -13.28 15.85 -0.91
CA VAL A 245 -12.99 17.16 -0.35
C VAL A 245 -12.65 18.10 -1.50
N SER A 246 -13.13 19.34 -1.40
CA SER A 246 -12.82 20.40 -2.37
C SER A 246 -11.40 20.92 -2.17
N PRO A 247 -10.69 21.24 -3.27
CA PRO A 247 -9.50 22.08 -3.19
C PRO A 247 -9.94 23.52 -2.90
N ASN A 248 -9.50 24.06 -1.79
CA ASN A 248 -9.86 25.42 -1.37
C ASN A 248 -8.65 26.35 -1.51
N THR A 249 -8.93 27.64 -1.82
CA THR A 249 -7.93 28.69 -1.76
C THR A 249 -7.71 29.15 -0.31
N GLN A 250 -6.62 29.86 -0.06
CA GLN A 250 -6.37 30.45 1.26
C GLN A 250 -7.49 31.41 1.68
N GLU A 251 -8.03 32.18 0.76
CA GLU A 251 -9.15 33.07 0.98
C GLU A 251 -10.40 32.33 1.50
N VAL A 252 -10.70 31.16 0.92
CA VAL A 252 -11.81 30.32 1.38
C VAL A 252 -11.54 29.79 2.79
N TYR A 253 -10.32 29.39 3.09
CA TYR A 253 -9.96 28.95 4.44
C TYR A 253 -10.07 30.10 5.47
N ASP A 254 -9.67 31.30 5.10
CA ASP A 254 -9.76 32.49 5.97
C ASP A 254 -11.24 32.86 6.25
N LEU A 255 -12.13 32.69 5.26
CA LEU A 255 -13.55 33.00 5.38
C LEU A 255 -14.38 31.91 6.08
N LYS A 256 -14.06 30.63 5.85
CA LYS A 256 -14.89 29.48 6.24
C LYS A 256 -14.22 28.55 7.24
N GLY A 257 -12.93 28.71 7.46
CA GLY A 257 -12.11 27.83 8.29
C GLY A 257 -11.55 26.63 7.54
N ILE A 258 -10.52 26.01 8.13
CA ILE A 258 -9.70 24.95 7.51
C ILE A 258 -10.44 23.62 7.33
N LYS A 259 -11.58 23.42 7.99
CA LYS A 259 -12.42 22.22 7.84
C LYS A 259 -13.45 22.32 6.73
N TYR A 260 -13.57 23.48 6.12
CA TYR A 260 -14.59 23.72 5.10
C TYR A 260 -14.41 22.81 3.89
N ASN A 261 -15.54 22.24 3.45
CA ASN A 261 -15.68 21.45 2.24
C ASN A 261 -16.93 21.89 1.50
N GLU A 262 -16.83 22.28 0.24
CA GLU A 262 -17.99 22.76 -0.54
C GLU A 262 -18.91 21.63 -1.03
N TYR A 263 -18.44 20.37 -0.95
CA TYR A 263 -19.13 19.24 -1.56
C TYR A 263 -20.21 18.62 -0.67
N TRP A 264 -20.70 19.30 0.34
CA TRP A 264 -21.72 18.75 1.20
C TRP A 264 -22.89 19.72 1.45
N GLY A 265 -23.99 19.16 1.90
CA GLY A 265 -25.20 19.87 2.30
C GLY A 265 -26.14 18.92 3.02
N TYR A 266 -27.31 19.46 3.36
CA TYR A 266 -28.40 18.66 3.91
C TYR A 266 -29.36 18.25 2.80
N GLN A 267 -29.70 16.96 2.77
CA GLN A 267 -30.74 16.41 1.93
C GLN A 267 -31.66 15.57 2.82
N ASP A 268 -32.94 15.89 2.85
CA ASP A 268 -33.94 15.24 3.69
C ASP A 268 -33.56 15.21 5.19
N GLY A 269 -32.88 16.26 5.66
CA GLY A 269 -32.40 16.39 7.04
C GLY A 269 -31.09 15.65 7.34
N GLU A 270 -30.55 14.88 6.40
CA GLU A 270 -29.29 14.18 6.55
C GLU A 270 -28.12 14.94 5.91
N LYS A 271 -26.97 14.95 6.59
CA LYS A 271 -25.72 15.49 6.06
C LYS A 271 -25.17 14.57 4.98
N ARG A 272 -25.02 15.06 3.75
CA ARG A 272 -24.57 14.30 2.61
C ARG A 272 -23.45 14.98 1.86
N ASN A 273 -22.49 14.17 1.37
CA ASN A 273 -21.47 14.63 0.43
C ASN A 273 -21.97 14.39 -1.02
N SER A 274 -21.98 15.44 -1.83
CA SER A 274 -22.42 15.40 -3.23
C SER A 274 -21.45 14.71 -4.17
N ARG A 275 -20.19 14.59 -3.74
CA ARG A 275 -19.09 14.01 -4.52
C ARG A 275 -18.55 12.77 -3.84
N VAL A 276 -19.11 11.63 -4.13
CA VAL A 276 -18.69 10.34 -3.58
C VAL A 276 -17.84 9.61 -4.61
N LYS A 277 -16.62 9.23 -4.24
CA LYS A 277 -15.79 8.33 -5.05
C LYS A 277 -15.96 6.91 -4.54
N ARG A 278 -16.17 5.98 -5.48
CA ARG A 278 -16.18 4.55 -5.25
C ARG A 278 -15.16 3.88 -6.16
N VAL A 279 -14.35 3.00 -5.60
CA VAL A 279 -13.36 2.22 -6.35
C VAL A 279 -13.47 0.77 -5.91
N VAL A 280 -13.67 -0.13 -6.88
CA VAL A 280 -13.72 -1.58 -6.67
C VAL A 280 -12.99 -2.22 -7.85
N GLU A 281 -11.70 -2.41 -7.72
CA GLU A 281 -10.84 -2.93 -8.80
C GLU A 281 -9.91 -4.02 -8.25
N PRO A 282 -10.38 -5.26 -8.09
CA PRO A 282 -9.54 -6.39 -7.71
C PRO A 282 -8.36 -6.59 -8.65
N ILE A 283 -7.25 -7.09 -8.10
CA ILE A 283 -6.02 -7.40 -8.83
C ILE A 283 -5.66 -8.85 -8.53
N ILE A 284 -5.35 -9.62 -9.57
CA ILE A 284 -4.81 -10.98 -9.47
C ILE A 284 -3.52 -11.01 -10.26
N LEU A 285 -2.46 -11.51 -9.65
CA LEU A 285 -1.12 -11.61 -10.22
C LEU A 285 -0.63 -13.04 -10.13
N LEU A 286 -0.05 -13.54 -11.22
CA LEU A 286 0.65 -14.82 -11.28
C LEU A 286 2.07 -14.57 -11.77
N ASN A 287 3.04 -14.98 -10.99
CA ASN A 287 4.45 -14.84 -11.31
C ASN A 287 5.11 -16.23 -11.34
N HIS A 288 5.87 -16.50 -12.37
CA HIS A 288 6.73 -17.68 -12.49
C HIS A 288 8.17 -17.22 -12.65
N ASP A 289 9.02 -17.62 -11.74
CA ASP A 289 10.45 -17.36 -11.77
C ASP A 289 11.18 -18.64 -12.16
N TRP A 290 12.01 -18.56 -13.20
CA TRP A 290 12.81 -19.67 -13.72
C TRP A 290 14.29 -19.29 -13.76
N SER A 291 15.10 -19.91 -12.92
CA SER A 291 16.56 -19.84 -12.98
C SER A 291 17.06 -20.89 -13.98
N ILE A 292 17.40 -20.45 -15.19
CA ILE A 292 17.85 -21.34 -16.30
C ILE A 292 19.22 -21.90 -15.98
N ASP A 293 20.16 -21.02 -15.68
CA ASP A 293 21.52 -21.29 -15.25
C ASP A 293 22.02 -20.21 -14.27
N GLU A 294 23.32 -20.23 -13.90
CA GLU A 294 23.90 -19.29 -12.94
C GLU A 294 23.87 -17.84 -13.40
N ASN A 295 23.78 -17.58 -14.70
CA ASN A 295 23.84 -16.24 -15.30
C ASN A 295 22.52 -15.82 -15.96
N SER A 296 21.54 -16.72 -16.04
CA SER A 296 20.32 -16.49 -16.82
C SER A 296 19.08 -16.85 -16.01
N SER A 297 18.15 -15.91 -15.92
CA SER A 297 16.85 -16.12 -15.31
C SER A 297 15.74 -15.55 -16.19
N LEU A 298 14.57 -16.16 -16.11
CA LEU A 298 13.36 -15.71 -16.80
C LEU A 298 12.24 -15.54 -15.78
N GLU A 299 11.71 -14.33 -15.70
CA GLU A 299 10.50 -14.02 -14.93
C GLU A 299 9.32 -13.83 -15.88
N THR A 300 8.27 -14.60 -15.67
CA THR A 300 7.02 -14.47 -16.41
C THR A 300 5.92 -14.04 -15.48
N SER A 301 5.30 -12.90 -15.77
CA SER A 301 4.28 -12.31 -14.93
C SER A 301 3.00 -12.04 -15.71
N ILE A 302 1.86 -12.45 -15.15
CA ILE A 302 0.54 -12.21 -15.71
C ILE A 302 -0.27 -11.48 -14.65
N GLY A 303 -0.85 -10.34 -15.03
CA GLY A 303 -1.73 -9.56 -14.17
C GLY A 303 -3.10 -9.40 -14.78
N TYR A 304 -4.13 -9.55 -13.95
CA TYR A 304 -5.51 -9.29 -14.34
C TYR A 304 -6.15 -8.35 -13.33
N GLN A 305 -6.58 -7.19 -13.81
CA GLN A 305 -7.30 -6.19 -13.05
C GLN A 305 -8.66 -5.93 -13.71
N PHE A 306 -9.72 -5.93 -12.92
CA PHE A 306 -11.07 -5.73 -13.39
C PHE A 306 -11.87 -4.92 -12.36
N GLY A 307 -13.09 -4.53 -12.70
CA GLY A 307 -13.97 -3.82 -11.77
C GLY A 307 -14.40 -2.45 -12.25
N GLU A 308 -14.70 -1.57 -11.31
CA GLU A 308 -15.29 -0.26 -11.60
C GLU A 308 -14.71 0.84 -10.69
N MET A 309 -14.65 2.04 -11.25
CA MET A 309 -14.39 3.27 -10.53
C MET A 309 -15.42 4.31 -10.93
N GLY A 310 -16.09 4.89 -9.94
CA GLY A 310 -17.12 5.89 -10.16
C GLY A 310 -17.00 7.09 -9.24
N ASN A 311 -17.49 8.23 -9.72
CA ASN A 311 -17.69 9.43 -8.92
C ASN A 311 -19.15 9.82 -9.03
N SER A 312 -19.83 10.01 -7.90
CA SER A 312 -21.14 10.66 -7.94
C SER A 312 -20.98 12.16 -8.13
N ARG A 313 -22.00 12.73 -8.74
CA ARG A 313 -22.19 14.17 -8.85
C ARG A 313 -23.69 14.41 -8.69
N LEU A 314 -24.08 15.34 -7.82
CA LEU A 314 -25.42 15.87 -7.84
C LEU A 314 -25.46 16.91 -8.95
N ASP A 315 -26.38 16.77 -9.85
CA ASP A 315 -26.70 17.76 -10.88
C ASP A 315 -27.51 18.89 -10.28
#